data_fb5f40e72a6e5040d79ea1119ca1fd29
#
_entry.id   fb5f40e72a6e5040d79ea1119ca1fd29
#
_cell.length_a   1.000
_cell.length_b   1.000
_cell.length_c   1.000
_cell.angle_alpha   90.00
_cell.angle_beta   90.00
_cell.angle_gamma   90.00
#
_symmetry.space_group_name_H-M   'P 1'
#
loop_
_entity.id
_entity.type
_entity.pdbx_description
1 polymer ?
#
loop_
_entity_poly.entity_id
_entity_poly.type
_entity_poly.pdbx_seq_one_letter_code
_entity_poly.pdbx_strand_id
1 'polypeptide(L)'
;MSETAPQPRRTSLPYLLLEVSQLLLAGGRLGAFEDFVPEERFESDAGPDPDLDAMRARLAVLFEGLDEYAEVFDPYAAPPEITVNRLSDDLTAIATDLVHGLAHYEEGRIVEALWWWQFSYVSTWGAAASAVLRAIQSLIAHDRLEPAHDAETEATDRELVEVAEEAVQRR
;
A
#
# COMPACT_ATOMS: atom_id res chain seq x y z
N MET A 1 31.15 15.88 7.69
CA MET A 1 29.97 15.11 8.13
C MET A 1 28.77 15.69 7.42
N SER A 2 28.40 15.09 6.29
CA SER A 2 27.21 15.54 5.54
C SER A 2 26.01 14.79 6.12
N GLU A 3 25.24 15.47 6.92
CA GLU A 3 23.96 15.03 7.40
C GLU A 3 23.00 15.02 6.21
N THR A 4 22.81 13.83 5.62
CA THR A 4 21.82 13.65 4.56
C THR A 4 20.46 13.81 5.19
N ALA A 5 19.76 14.90 4.85
CA ALA A 5 18.38 15.11 5.30
C ALA A 5 17.56 13.85 4.99
N PRO A 6 16.75 13.35 5.93
CA PRO A 6 15.94 12.15 5.70
C PRO A 6 15.07 12.39 4.48
N GLN A 7 15.18 11.50 3.47
CA GLN A 7 14.33 11.59 2.29
C GLN A 7 12.87 11.46 2.73
N PRO A 8 11.95 12.32 2.28
CA PRO A 8 10.55 12.31 2.72
C PRO A 8 9.88 10.93 2.59
N ARG A 9 10.30 10.10 1.63
CA ARG A 9 9.86 8.71 1.47
C ARG A 9 10.12 7.82 2.68
N ARG A 10 11.34 7.85 3.26
CA ARG A 10 11.72 7.01 4.41
C ARG A 10 10.89 7.29 5.65
N THR A 11 10.38 8.50 5.77
CA THR A 11 9.54 8.90 6.90
C THR A 11 8.06 8.57 6.64
N SER A 12 7.60 8.66 5.39
CA SER A 12 6.17 8.49 5.05
C SER A 12 5.73 7.03 4.93
N LEU A 13 6.59 6.13 4.42
CA LEU A 13 6.23 4.71 4.21
C LEU A 13 5.77 3.98 5.49
N PRO A 14 6.44 4.12 6.66
CA PRO A 14 5.96 3.47 7.89
C PRO A 14 4.60 3.98 8.36
N TYR A 15 4.31 5.26 8.20
CA TYR A 15 2.99 5.82 8.53
C TYR A 15 1.93 5.30 7.59
N LEU A 16 2.21 5.28 6.30
CA LEU A 16 1.27 4.76 5.30
C LEU A 16 0.99 3.27 5.52
N LEU A 17 2.02 2.48 5.86
CA LEU A 17 1.84 1.07 6.24
C LEU A 17 0.86 0.94 7.40
N LEU A 18 1.02 1.77 8.43
CA LEU A 18 0.16 1.74 9.60
C LEU A 18 -1.28 2.14 9.26
N GLU A 19 -1.48 3.22 8.51
CA GLU A 19 -2.82 3.69 8.11
C GLU A 19 -3.55 2.68 7.24
N VAL A 20 -2.88 2.10 6.24
CA VAL A 20 -3.49 1.06 5.40
C VAL A 20 -3.82 -0.20 6.21
N SER A 21 -2.98 -0.57 7.18
CA SER A 21 -3.25 -1.70 8.08
C SER A 21 -4.50 -1.46 8.94
N GLN A 22 -4.66 -0.25 9.48
CA GLN A 22 -5.85 0.12 10.27
C GLN A 22 -7.11 0.15 9.41
N LEU A 23 -7.01 0.66 8.19
CA LEU A 23 -8.09 0.68 7.23
C LEU A 23 -8.55 -0.75 6.88
N LEU A 24 -7.62 -1.66 6.58
CA LEU A 24 -7.93 -3.07 6.33
C LEU A 24 -8.58 -3.75 7.54
N LEU A 25 -8.14 -3.44 8.75
CA LEU A 25 -8.77 -3.94 9.96
C LEU A 25 -10.22 -3.44 10.10
N ALA A 26 -10.47 -2.17 9.80
CA ALA A 26 -11.81 -1.60 9.83
C ALA A 26 -12.71 -2.23 8.75
N GLY A 27 -12.22 -2.35 7.52
CA GLY A 27 -12.92 -3.01 6.42
C GLY A 27 -13.22 -4.48 6.69
N GLY A 28 -12.24 -5.21 7.23
CA GLY A 28 -12.42 -6.61 7.63
C GLY A 28 -13.48 -6.80 8.71
N ARG A 29 -13.59 -5.86 9.64
CA ARG A 29 -14.69 -5.86 10.64
C ARG A 29 -16.03 -5.65 9.99
N LEU A 30 -16.16 -4.72 9.04
CA LEU A 30 -17.41 -4.51 8.29
C LEU A 30 -17.75 -5.74 7.45
N GLY A 31 -16.79 -6.31 6.73
CA GLY A 31 -17.01 -7.50 5.87
C GLY A 31 -17.33 -8.79 6.61
N ALA A 32 -17.01 -8.87 7.93
CA ALA A 32 -17.30 -10.04 8.76
C ALA A 32 -18.73 -10.05 9.35
N PHE A 33 -19.45 -8.95 9.28
CA PHE A 33 -20.82 -8.87 9.77
C PHE A 33 -21.83 -9.18 8.68
N GLU A 34 -23.10 -9.34 9.09
CA GLU A 34 -24.24 -9.42 8.16
C GLU A 34 -24.30 -8.15 7.29
N ASP A 35 -24.81 -8.31 6.06
CA ASP A 35 -24.91 -7.21 5.12
C ASP A 35 -25.78 -6.08 5.65
N PHE A 36 -25.26 -4.86 5.61
CA PHE A 36 -26.07 -3.67 5.81
C PHE A 36 -26.97 -3.48 4.61
N VAL A 37 -28.26 -3.37 4.86
CA VAL A 37 -29.28 -3.21 3.81
C VAL A 37 -29.95 -1.85 3.97
N PRO A 38 -29.73 -0.90 3.04
CA PRO A 38 -30.44 0.37 3.02
C PRO A 38 -31.95 0.18 2.91
N GLU A 39 -32.73 1.10 3.49
CA GLU A 39 -34.19 1.08 3.37
C GLU A 39 -34.64 1.40 1.95
N GLU A 40 -33.92 2.25 1.24
CA GLU A 40 -34.19 2.64 -0.13
C GLU A 40 -33.59 1.63 -1.11
N ARG A 41 -34.38 1.29 -2.14
CA ARG A 41 -33.95 0.34 -3.18
C ARG A 41 -32.80 0.83 -4.05
N PHE A 42 -32.69 2.13 -4.20
CA PHE A 42 -31.66 2.79 -5.01
C PHE A 42 -30.81 3.64 -4.08
N GLU A 43 -29.50 3.64 -4.35
CA GLU A 43 -28.60 4.50 -3.65
C GLU A 43 -29.02 5.97 -3.81
N SER A 44 -29.07 6.68 -2.69
CA SER A 44 -29.34 8.11 -2.71
C SER A 44 -28.16 8.84 -3.33
N ASP A 45 -28.43 9.91 -4.08
CA ASP A 45 -27.37 10.75 -4.62
C ASP A 45 -26.56 11.38 -3.47
N ALA A 46 -25.28 11.01 -3.39
CA ALA A 46 -24.32 11.55 -2.43
C ALA A 46 -23.57 12.79 -2.95
N GLY A 47 -23.96 13.29 -4.11
CA GLY A 47 -23.28 14.38 -4.80
C GLY A 47 -22.22 13.91 -5.80
N PRO A 48 -21.46 14.83 -6.38
CA PRO A 48 -20.44 14.50 -7.36
C PRO A 48 -19.29 13.70 -6.70
N ASP A 49 -18.67 12.83 -7.49
CA ASP A 49 -17.47 12.14 -7.07
C ASP A 49 -16.36 13.11 -6.66
N PRO A 50 -15.57 12.80 -5.63
CA PRO A 50 -14.52 13.68 -5.19
C PRO A 50 -13.42 13.82 -6.26
N ASP A 51 -12.99 15.06 -6.51
CA ASP A 51 -11.80 15.31 -7.34
C ASP A 51 -10.53 15.08 -6.51
N LEU A 52 -9.91 13.93 -6.68
CA LEU A 52 -8.67 13.55 -6.01
C LEU A 52 -7.44 13.58 -6.94
N ASP A 53 -7.51 14.18 -8.10
CA ASP A 53 -6.41 14.25 -9.07
C ASP A 53 -5.16 14.91 -8.48
N ALA A 54 -5.33 15.97 -7.67
CA ALA A 54 -4.20 16.60 -6.98
C ALA A 54 -3.54 15.69 -5.94
N MET A 55 -4.30 14.83 -5.26
CA MET A 55 -3.78 13.83 -4.34
C MET A 55 -2.99 12.76 -5.10
N ARG A 56 -3.57 12.22 -6.17
CA ARG A 56 -2.93 11.25 -7.05
C ARG A 56 -1.58 11.76 -7.59
N ALA A 57 -1.55 12.98 -8.09
CA ALA A 57 -0.32 13.59 -8.59
C ALA A 57 0.77 13.72 -7.51
N ARG A 58 0.41 14.08 -6.27
CA ARG A 58 1.36 14.16 -5.14
C ARG A 58 1.88 12.79 -4.75
N LEU A 59 1.01 11.77 -4.75
CA LEU A 59 1.41 10.38 -4.47
C LEU A 59 2.36 9.86 -5.55
N ALA A 60 2.09 10.12 -6.84
CA ALA A 60 2.97 9.75 -7.94
C ALA A 60 4.37 10.38 -7.80
N VAL A 61 4.45 11.64 -7.36
CA VAL A 61 5.73 12.29 -7.06
C VAL A 61 6.41 11.66 -5.83
N LEU A 62 5.64 11.36 -4.78
CA LEU A 62 6.16 10.71 -3.57
C LEU A 62 6.78 9.34 -3.89
N PHE A 63 6.15 8.58 -4.76
CA PHE A 63 6.58 7.22 -5.15
C PHE A 63 7.39 7.19 -6.46
N GLU A 64 7.87 8.33 -6.96
CA GLU A 64 8.65 8.36 -8.21
C GLU A 64 9.75 7.29 -8.24
N GLY A 65 9.72 6.43 -9.26
CA GLY A 65 10.61 5.28 -9.42
C GLY A 65 10.23 4.03 -8.61
N LEU A 66 9.20 4.09 -7.75
CA LEU A 66 8.69 3.00 -6.91
C LEU A 66 7.17 2.84 -7.01
N ASP A 67 6.51 3.63 -7.85
CA ASP A 67 5.05 3.70 -7.94
C ASP A 67 4.43 2.42 -8.53
N GLU A 68 5.13 1.79 -9.48
CA GLU A 68 4.65 0.57 -10.13
C GLU A 68 5.04 -0.68 -9.32
N TYR A 69 4.08 -1.59 -9.15
CA TYR A 69 4.28 -2.87 -8.51
C TYR A 69 3.49 -3.98 -9.19
N ALA A 70 3.95 -5.23 -9.05
CA ALA A 70 3.26 -6.40 -9.58
C ALA A 70 2.31 -6.99 -8.53
N GLU A 71 1.11 -7.38 -8.96
CA GLU A 71 0.08 -7.99 -8.12
C GLU A 71 -0.51 -9.23 -8.82
N VAL A 72 -0.90 -10.22 -8.03
CA VAL A 72 -1.72 -11.34 -8.48
C VAL A 72 -3.17 -10.97 -8.29
N PHE A 73 -3.87 -10.68 -9.38
CA PHE A 73 -5.25 -10.18 -9.36
C PHE A 73 -6.22 -11.13 -8.65
N ASP A 74 -6.17 -12.41 -8.98
CA ASP A 74 -6.95 -13.45 -8.31
C ASP A 74 -6.02 -14.61 -7.91
N PRO A 75 -5.77 -14.81 -6.60
CA PRO A 75 -4.90 -15.88 -6.13
C PRO A 75 -5.47 -17.29 -6.36
N TYR A 76 -6.75 -17.42 -6.72
CA TYR A 76 -7.39 -18.68 -7.01
C TYR A 76 -7.53 -18.96 -8.52
N ALA A 77 -7.19 -17.99 -9.37
CA ALA A 77 -7.20 -18.18 -10.82
C ALA A 77 -6.09 -19.15 -11.25
N ALA A 78 -6.39 -20.00 -12.24
CA ALA A 78 -5.42 -20.93 -12.80
C ALA A 78 -5.44 -20.84 -14.36
N PRO A 79 -4.38 -20.31 -14.99
CA PRO A 79 -3.15 -19.77 -14.40
C PRO A 79 -3.37 -18.44 -13.66
N PRO A 80 -2.49 -18.07 -12.70
CA PRO A 80 -2.60 -16.79 -12.03
C PRO A 80 -2.33 -15.65 -13.02
N GLU A 81 -3.14 -14.60 -12.94
CA GLU A 81 -2.96 -13.38 -13.72
C GLU A 81 -2.14 -12.38 -12.90
N ILE A 82 -1.04 -11.90 -13.48
CA ILE A 82 -0.20 -10.86 -12.88
C ILE A 82 -0.55 -9.54 -13.56
N THR A 83 -0.91 -8.56 -12.76
CA THR A 83 -1.16 -7.19 -13.19
C THR A 83 -0.05 -6.26 -12.72
N VAL A 84 0.13 -5.15 -13.42
CA VAL A 84 1.01 -4.06 -12.99
C VAL A 84 0.13 -2.90 -12.56
N ASN A 85 0.19 -2.57 -11.29
CA ASN A 85 -0.58 -1.51 -10.66
C ASN A 85 0.32 -0.36 -10.22
N ARG A 86 -0.27 0.75 -9.82
CA ARG A 86 0.42 1.92 -9.28
C ARG A 86 -0.08 2.25 -7.88
N LEU A 87 0.84 2.46 -6.94
CA LEU A 87 0.51 2.87 -5.58
C LEU A 87 -0.31 4.18 -5.55
N SER A 88 0.04 5.14 -6.41
CA SER A 88 -0.66 6.41 -6.52
C SER A 88 -2.11 6.25 -7.00
N ASP A 89 -2.34 5.37 -7.96
CA ASP A 89 -3.68 5.13 -8.51
C ASP A 89 -4.54 4.33 -7.51
N ASP A 90 -4.01 3.26 -6.92
CA ASP A 90 -4.74 2.41 -5.98
C ASP A 90 -5.09 3.16 -4.69
N LEU A 91 -4.15 3.95 -4.12
CA LEU A 91 -4.44 4.77 -2.94
C LEU A 91 -5.50 5.84 -3.23
N THR A 92 -5.52 6.38 -4.45
CA THR A 92 -6.54 7.35 -4.85
C THR A 92 -7.90 6.68 -5.02
N ALA A 93 -7.97 5.50 -5.64
CA ALA A 93 -9.20 4.73 -5.79
C ALA A 93 -9.78 4.34 -4.41
N ILE A 94 -8.94 3.86 -3.49
CA ILE A 94 -9.34 3.58 -2.10
C ILE A 94 -9.93 4.83 -1.45
N ALA A 95 -9.26 5.98 -1.57
CA ALA A 95 -9.74 7.23 -0.99
C ALA A 95 -11.06 7.68 -1.61
N THR A 96 -11.27 7.47 -2.91
CA THR A 96 -12.54 7.77 -3.60
C THR A 96 -13.70 6.99 -2.98
N ASP A 97 -13.55 5.67 -2.83
CA ASP A 97 -14.58 4.82 -2.21
C ASP A 97 -14.87 5.25 -0.75
N LEU A 98 -13.85 5.60 0.01
CA LEU A 98 -14.02 6.03 1.40
C LEU A 98 -14.73 7.38 1.50
N VAL A 99 -14.37 8.35 0.66
CA VAL A 99 -14.99 9.69 0.65
C VAL A 99 -16.45 9.62 0.20
N HIS A 100 -16.78 8.73 -0.75
CA HIS A 100 -18.15 8.52 -1.16
C HIS A 100 -19.04 8.05 0.01
N GLY A 101 -18.59 7.03 0.76
CA GLY A 101 -19.30 6.60 1.96
C GLY A 101 -19.37 7.70 3.05
N LEU A 102 -18.31 8.52 3.16
CA LEU A 102 -18.30 9.65 4.08
C LEU A 102 -19.36 10.71 3.72
N ALA A 103 -19.58 10.96 2.42
CA ALA A 103 -20.65 11.87 1.99
C ALA A 103 -22.04 11.42 2.45
N HIS A 104 -22.34 10.12 2.35
CA HIS A 104 -23.58 9.58 2.95
C HIS A 104 -23.63 9.78 4.46
N TYR A 105 -22.53 9.52 5.14
CA TYR A 105 -22.46 9.68 6.61
C TYR A 105 -22.70 11.13 7.05
N GLU A 106 -22.10 12.10 6.37
CA GLU A 106 -22.26 13.53 6.67
C GLU A 106 -23.67 14.03 6.44
N GLU A 107 -24.42 13.42 5.54
CA GLU A 107 -25.84 13.69 5.34
C GLU A 107 -26.77 12.96 6.34
N GLY A 108 -26.19 12.22 7.29
CA GLY A 108 -26.92 11.48 8.30
C GLY A 108 -27.47 10.12 7.83
N ARG A 109 -27.10 9.69 6.63
CA ARG A 109 -27.50 8.40 6.06
C ARG A 109 -26.53 7.30 6.49
N ILE A 110 -26.64 6.92 7.77
CA ILE A 110 -25.65 6.03 8.40
C ILE A 110 -25.67 4.63 7.80
N VAL A 111 -26.86 4.09 7.49
CA VAL A 111 -26.98 2.72 6.95
C VAL A 111 -26.43 2.66 5.53
N GLU A 112 -26.69 3.68 4.72
CA GLU A 112 -26.15 3.83 3.37
C GLU A 112 -24.61 3.94 3.39
N ALA A 113 -24.06 4.70 4.30
CA ALA A 113 -22.61 4.82 4.48
C ALA A 113 -21.98 3.48 4.85
N LEU A 114 -22.55 2.75 5.82
CA LEU A 114 -22.08 1.44 6.23
C LEU A 114 -22.19 0.40 5.11
N TRP A 115 -23.31 0.41 4.38
CA TRP A 115 -23.53 -0.43 3.21
C TRP A 115 -22.48 -0.14 2.13
N TRP A 116 -22.25 1.14 1.79
CA TRP A 116 -21.27 1.51 0.77
C TRP A 116 -19.88 1.07 1.16
N TRP A 117 -19.43 1.35 2.38
CA TRP A 117 -18.10 0.94 2.82
C TRP A 117 -17.93 -0.58 2.89
N GLN A 118 -18.96 -1.33 3.28
CA GLN A 118 -18.94 -2.78 3.28
C GLN A 118 -18.90 -3.33 1.85
N PHE A 119 -19.78 -2.85 0.98
CA PHE A 119 -19.86 -3.28 -0.40
C PHE A 119 -18.57 -2.99 -1.15
N SER A 120 -18.07 -1.76 -1.09
CA SER A 120 -16.84 -1.35 -1.75
C SER A 120 -15.60 -2.03 -1.16
N TYR A 121 -15.57 -2.35 0.13
CA TYR A 121 -14.53 -3.19 0.72
C TYR A 121 -14.44 -4.55 0.05
N VAL A 122 -15.56 -5.23 -0.07
CA VAL A 122 -15.61 -6.60 -0.62
C VAL A 122 -15.36 -6.59 -2.13
N SER A 123 -15.86 -5.58 -2.85
CA SER A 123 -15.82 -5.55 -4.33
C SER A 123 -14.58 -4.87 -4.92
N THR A 124 -13.98 -3.91 -4.23
CA THR A 124 -12.92 -3.05 -4.79
C THR A 124 -11.77 -2.79 -3.83
N TRP A 125 -11.96 -1.89 -2.85
CA TRP A 125 -10.84 -1.34 -2.11
C TRP A 125 -10.16 -2.29 -1.13
N GLY A 126 -10.83 -3.34 -0.68
CA GLY A 126 -10.20 -4.33 0.22
C GLY A 126 -9.07 -5.09 -0.46
N ALA A 127 -9.27 -5.50 -1.72
CA ALA A 127 -8.22 -6.11 -2.52
C ALA A 127 -7.08 -5.12 -2.83
N ALA A 128 -7.43 -3.92 -3.30
CA ALA A 128 -6.45 -2.87 -3.60
C ALA A 128 -5.62 -2.50 -2.36
N ALA A 129 -6.25 -2.31 -1.20
CA ALA A 129 -5.54 -1.99 0.05
C ALA A 129 -4.63 -3.14 0.52
N SER A 130 -5.00 -4.39 0.29
CA SER A 130 -4.15 -5.55 0.60
C SER A 130 -2.92 -5.60 -0.30
N ALA A 131 -3.07 -5.31 -1.58
CA ALA A 131 -1.99 -5.22 -2.56
C ALA A 131 -1.03 -4.07 -2.22
N VAL A 132 -1.57 -2.88 -1.95
CA VAL A 132 -0.83 -1.70 -1.51
C VAL A 132 -0.06 -1.99 -0.22
N LEU A 133 -0.68 -2.63 0.78
CA LEU A 133 -0.03 -2.99 2.04
C LEU A 133 1.19 -3.87 1.80
N ARG A 134 1.04 -4.90 0.95
CA ARG A 134 2.13 -5.80 0.59
C ARG A 134 3.26 -5.06 -0.14
N ALA A 135 2.92 -4.18 -1.09
CA ALA A 135 3.92 -3.40 -1.83
C ALA A 135 4.71 -2.48 -0.89
N ILE A 136 4.05 -1.73 0.00
CA ILE A 136 4.70 -0.86 0.98
C ILE A 136 5.58 -1.67 1.95
N GLN A 137 5.09 -2.81 2.44
CA GLN A 137 5.88 -3.70 3.30
C GLN A 137 7.14 -4.19 2.60
N SER A 138 7.04 -4.52 1.31
CA SER A 138 8.18 -4.94 0.50
C SER A 138 9.22 -3.82 0.36
N LEU A 139 8.78 -2.58 0.07
CA LEU A 139 9.67 -1.42 0.01
C LEU A 139 10.41 -1.16 1.33
N ILE A 140 9.71 -1.27 2.45
CA ILE A 140 10.32 -1.12 3.79
C ILE A 140 11.32 -2.24 4.06
N ALA A 141 11.01 -3.48 3.65
CA ALA A 141 11.91 -4.61 3.82
C ALA A 141 13.20 -4.43 3.02
N HIS A 142 13.11 -4.04 1.75
CA HIS A 142 14.28 -3.74 0.90
C HIS A 142 15.13 -2.62 1.52
N ASP A 143 14.52 -1.53 1.94
CA ASP A 143 15.25 -0.39 2.54
C ASP A 143 15.98 -0.75 3.84
N ARG A 144 15.49 -1.74 4.59
CA ARG A 144 16.07 -2.14 5.88
C ARG A 144 17.04 -3.31 5.80
N LEU A 145 16.85 -4.23 4.86
CA LEU A 145 17.60 -5.49 4.80
C LEU A 145 18.75 -5.43 3.80
N GLU A 146 18.60 -4.72 2.68
CA GLU A 146 19.67 -4.59 1.68
C GLU A 146 20.97 -3.99 2.26
N PRO A 147 20.97 -2.90 3.04
CA PRO A 147 22.20 -2.35 3.61
C PRO A 147 22.94 -3.32 4.55
N ALA A 148 22.19 -4.20 5.22
CA ALA A 148 22.79 -5.21 6.11
C ALA A 148 23.44 -6.33 5.28
N HIS A 149 22.80 -6.73 4.19
CA HIS A 149 23.33 -7.78 3.31
C HIS A 149 24.57 -7.31 2.55
N ASP A 150 24.57 -6.08 2.04
CA ASP A 150 25.72 -5.47 1.37
C ASP A 150 26.91 -5.33 2.34
N ALA A 151 26.67 -4.92 3.58
CA ALA A 151 27.72 -4.79 4.59
C ALA A 151 28.31 -6.15 5.00
N GLU A 152 27.48 -7.20 5.10
CA GLU A 152 27.94 -8.58 5.38
C GLU A 152 28.74 -9.15 4.21
N THR A 153 28.29 -8.91 2.99
CA THR A 153 28.99 -9.36 1.76
C THR A 153 30.34 -8.64 1.62
N GLU A 154 30.41 -7.32 1.81
CA GLU A 154 31.64 -6.56 1.77
C GLU A 154 32.63 -6.94 2.89
N ALA A 155 32.14 -7.34 4.08
CA ALA A 155 32.97 -7.81 5.16
C ALA A 155 33.58 -9.18 4.83
N THR A 156 32.77 -10.09 4.28
CA THR A 156 33.21 -11.43 3.86
C THR A 156 34.21 -11.34 2.72
N ASP A 157 33.98 -10.48 1.73
CA ASP A 157 34.92 -10.29 0.61
C ASP A 157 36.26 -9.71 1.09
N ARG A 158 36.24 -8.77 2.05
CA ARG A 158 37.45 -8.22 2.65
C ARG A 158 38.26 -9.27 3.40
N GLU A 159 37.59 -10.12 4.20
CA GLU A 159 38.22 -11.22 4.92
C GLU A 159 38.85 -12.25 3.97
N LEU A 160 38.17 -12.58 2.87
CA LEU A 160 38.69 -13.48 1.85
C LEU A 160 39.95 -12.93 1.13
N VAL A 161 39.96 -11.61 0.82
CA VAL A 161 41.11 -10.93 0.23
C VAL A 161 42.31 -10.94 1.19
N GLU A 162 42.04 -10.62 2.49
CA GLU A 162 43.12 -10.61 3.50
C GLU A 162 43.77 -11.99 3.69
N VAL A 163 42.94 -13.04 3.75
CA VAL A 163 43.41 -14.44 3.84
C VAL A 163 44.21 -14.82 2.59
N ALA A 164 43.78 -14.39 1.42
CA ALA A 164 44.51 -14.67 0.17
C ALA A 164 45.85 -13.96 0.12
N GLU A 165 45.94 -12.70 0.53
CA GLU A 165 47.18 -11.93 0.60
C GLU A 165 48.17 -12.53 1.60
N GLU A 166 47.71 -12.95 2.81
CA GLU A 166 48.57 -13.63 3.76
C GLU A 166 49.12 -14.96 3.23
N ALA A 167 48.32 -15.72 2.48
CA ALA A 167 48.75 -16.97 1.90
C ALA A 167 49.87 -16.79 0.82
N VAL A 168 49.82 -15.66 0.07
CA VAL A 168 50.84 -15.31 -0.91
C VAL A 168 52.13 -14.85 -0.25
N GLN A 169 52.06 -14.12 0.86
CA GLN A 169 53.24 -13.62 1.59
C GLN A 169 54.02 -14.71 2.33
N ARG A 170 53.40 -15.87 2.60
CA ARG A 170 54.03 -17.03 3.28
C ARG A 170 54.75 -17.99 2.34
N ARG A 171 54.79 -17.69 1.03
CA ARG A 171 55.53 -18.46 0.02
C ARG A 171 56.85 -17.79 -0.36
#